data_a6d005ba4c60193cdde198657f666acd
#
_entry.id   a6d005ba4c60193cdde198657f666acd
#
_cell.length_a   1.000
_cell.length_b   1.000
_cell.length_c   1.000
_cell.angle_alpha   90.00
_cell.angle_beta   90.00
_cell.angle_gamma   90.00
#
_symmetry.space_group_name_H-M   'P 1'
#
loop_
_entity.id
_entity.type
_entity.pdbx_description
1 polymer ?
#
loop_
_entity_poly.entity_id
_entity_poly.type
_entity_poly.pdbx_seq_one_letter_code
_entity_poly.pdbx_strand_id
1 'polypeptide(L)'
;MKDLSPSDLKSILHSKRANMYYLQHCRVMQKDGRILYLVEAKKENQYFNIPIANTTVLLLGTGTSITQAAVRMLAQAGVLVGFTGGGGTPLYMGNEIEWMTPQGEYRPTEYLQGWMGFWFDDQKRLQIAKQFQQARIGYLQKIWGKDQSLKAQGFSTEGAEIERALIRFNVRMLAATKQSELLLTEAQLTKSLYKFAANATQAAGFTRQHQSTDLANDFLNHGNYLAYGLAACTLWVLGIPHGFAVMHGKTRRGALVFDIADLIKDAIVLPWAFICASESATEQEFRQQVLQAFTDHKALDFMFDQVKDAALQNFSEQKISENCLEEKEGKKL
;
A
#
# COMPACT_ATOMS: atom_id res chain seq x y z
N MET A 1 -20.94 -12.82 34.33
CA MET A 1 -20.45 -12.53 32.96
C MET A 1 -19.90 -13.85 32.43
N LYS A 2 -20.40 -14.36 31.30
CA LYS A 2 -19.82 -15.54 30.64
C LYS A 2 -18.43 -15.13 30.11
N ASP A 3 -17.42 -15.85 30.54
CA ASP A 3 -16.10 -15.69 29.93
C ASP A 3 -16.20 -16.03 28.44
N LEU A 4 -15.92 -15.06 27.58
CA LEU A 4 -15.86 -15.27 26.13
C LEU A 4 -14.64 -16.17 25.84
N SER A 5 -14.89 -17.34 25.26
CA SER A 5 -13.81 -18.21 24.79
C SER A 5 -13.19 -17.61 23.52
N PRO A 6 -11.92 -17.90 23.22
CA PRO A 6 -11.29 -17.46 21.97
C PRO A 6 -12.05 -17.87 20.70
N SER A 7 -12.85 -18.95 20.76
CA SER A 7 -13.70 -19.43 19.67
C SER A 7 -14.97 -18.59 19.47
N ASP A 8 -15.37 -17.78 20.45
CA ASP A 8 -16.56 -16.92 20.37
C ASP A 8 -16.26 -15.58 19.66
N LEU A 9 -14.99 -15.27 19.47
CA LEU A 9 -14.54 -14.10 18.72
C LEU A 9 -14.54 -14.44 17.23
N LYS A 10 -15.53 -13.94 16.49
CA LYS A 10 -15.52 -14.01 15.03
C LYS A 10 -14.24 -13.33 14.54
N SER A 11 -13.38 -14.09 13.84
CA SER A 11 -12.17 -13.52 13.26
C SER A 11 -12.55 -12.47 12.22
N ILE A 12 -11.99 -11.26 12.36
CA ILE A 12 -12.15 -10.22 11.36
C ILE A 12 -11.40 -10.69 10.11
N LEU A 13 -12.09 -10.69 8.96
CA LEU A 13 -11.44 -11.01 7.67
C LEU A 13 -10.21 -10.11 7.48
N HIS A 14 -9.11 -10.66 6.97
CA HIS A 14 -7.87 -9.90 6.74
C HIS A 14 -8.10 -8.62 5.95
N SER A 15 -8.94 -8.69 4.92
CA SER A 15 -9.33 -7.53 4.10
C SER A 15 -10.17 -6.47 4.83
N LYS A 16 -10.54 -6.71 6.08
CA LYS A 16 -11.28 -5.76 6.93
C LYS A 16 -10.48 -5.28 8.13
N ARG A 17 -9.28 -5.77 8.32
CA ARG A 17 -8.36 -5.29 9.35
C ARG A 17 -7.70 -4.01 8.89
N ALA A 18 -7.60 -3.01 9.75
CA ALA A 18 -7.17 -1.66 9.36
C ALA A 18 -5.79 -1.29 9.89
N ASN A 19 -5.25 -1.99 10.90
CA ASN A 19 -4.05 -1.56 11.58
C ASN A 19 -2.79 -2.17 10.99
N MET A 20 -1.83 -1.29 10.69
CA MET A 20 -0.44 -1.62 10.42
C MET A 20 0.43 -1.04 11.53
N TYR A 21 1.36 -1.83 12.06
CA TYR A 21 2.35 -1.37 13.03
C TYR A 21 3.75 -1.43 12.43
N TYR A 22 4.51 -0.36 12.62
CA TYR A 22 5.95 -0.34 12.41
C TYR A 22 6.63 -0.15 13.76
N LEU A 23 7.49 -1.08 14.15
CA LEU A 23 8.20 -1.07 15.43
C LEU A 23 9.71 -1.08 15.20
N GLN A 24 10.43 -0.33 16.03
CA GLN A 24 11.90 -0.32 16.08
C GLN A 24 12.39 -0.15 17.51
N HIS A 25 13.61 -0.62 17.80
CA HIS A 25 14.25 -0.52 19.10
C HIS A 25 13.35 -1.01 20.26
N CYS A 26 12.71 -2.15 20.08
CA CYS A 26 11.81 -2.73 21.06
C CYS A 26 11.86 -4.25 21.05
N ARG A 27 11.24 -4.86 22.06
CA ARG A 27 11.06 -6.31 22.15
C ARG A 27 9.59 -6.67 22.09
N VAL A 28 9.20 -7.46 21.07
CA VAL A 28 7.84 -8.00 20.92
C VAL A 28 7.72 -9.32 21.65
N MET A 29 6.74 -9.42 22.54
CA MET A 29 6.55 -10.61 23.39
C MET A 29 5.07 -10.93 23.57
N GLN A 30 4.79 -12.19 23.89
CA GLN A 30 3.50 -12.64 24.38
C GLN A 30 3.50 -12.59 25.90
N LYS A 31 2.47 -12.00 26.50
CA LYS A 31 2.22 -12.00 27.93
C LYS A 31 0.71 -11.95 28.18
N ASP A 32 0.24 -12.81 29.09
CA ASP A 32 -1.16 -12.86 29.52
C ASP A 32 -2.19 -12.91 28.37
N GLY A 33 -1.91 -13.75 27.35
CA GLY A 33 -2.76 -13.91 26.18
C GLY A 33 -2.77 -12.70 25.21
N ARG A 34 -1.83 -11.78 25.34
CA ARG A 34 -1.71 -10.57 24.52
C ARG A 34 -0.35 -10.48 23.86
N ILE A 35 -0.28 -9.78 22.76
CA ILE A 35 0.99 -9.36 22.16
C ILE A 35 1.31 -7.95 22.65
N LEU A 36 2.46 -7.83 23.28
CA LEU A 36 2.98 -6.57 23.80
C LEU A 36 4.31 -6.25 23.10
N TYR A 37 4.61 -4.96 22.95
CA TYR A 37 5.99 -4.55 22.70
C TYR A 37 6.51 -3.73 23.87
N LEU A 38 7.75 -4.03 24.24
CA LEU A 38 8.48 -3.40 25.34
C LEU A 38 9.46 -2.39 24.75
N VAL A 39 9.38 -1.16 25.20
CA VAL A 39 10.38 -0.13 24.96
C VAL A 39 11.16 0.07 26.25
N GLU A 40 12.46 -0.17 26.20
CA GLU A 40 13.36 0.06 27.35
C GLU A 40 13.58 1.56 27.51
N ALA A 41 13.12 2.12 28.60
CA ALA A 41 13.35 3.51 28.97
C ALA A 41 14.24 3.60 30.23
N LYS A 42 15.01 4.70 30.36
CA LYS A 42 16.00 4.88 31.44
C LYS A 42 15.43 4.79 32.88
N LYS A 43 14.13 5.00 33.06
CA LYS A 43 13.48 4.97 34.39
C LYS A 43 12.60 3.75 34.60
N GLU A 44 11.78 3.40 33.64
CA GLU A 44 10.86 2.25 33.71
C GLU A 44 10.58 1.69 32.32
N ASN A 45 10.47 0.36 32.22
CA ASN A 45 10.10 -0.31 30.99
C ASN A 45 8.63 -0.03 30.65
N GLN A 46 8.36 0.41 29.44
CA GLN A 46 7.01 0.70 28.97
C GLN A 46 6.49 -0.45 28.10
N TYR A 47 5.30 -0.93 28.43
CA TYR A 47 4.63 -2.01 27.70
C TYR A 47 3.42 -1.47 26.96
N PHE A 48 3.34 -1.76 25.67
CA PHE A 48 2.24 -1.36 24.82
C PHE A 48 1.58 -2.58 24.18
N ASN A 49 0.25 -2.60 24.15
CA ASN A 49 -0.52 -3.70 23.57
C ASN A 49 -0.67 -3.54 22.05
N ILE A 50 -0.51 -4.63 21.31
CA ILE A 50 -0.83 -4.72 19.89
C ILE A 50 -2.17 -5.45 19.76
N PRO A 51 -3.25 -4.81 19.28
CA PRO A 51 -4.56 -5.42 19.11
C PRO A 51 -4.58 -6.35 17.89
N ILE A 52 -4.04 -7.56 18.05
CA ILE A 52 -3.80 -8.52 16.95
C ILE A 52 -5.06 -8.89 16.16
N ALA A 53 -6.24 -8.84 16.78
CA ALA A 53 -7.50 -9.12 16.08
C ALA A 53 -7.80 -8.12 14.95
N ASN A 54 -7.31 -6.88 15.05
CA ASN A 54 -7.50 -5.83 14.05
C ASN A 54 -6.18 -5.43 13.34
N THR A 55 -5.11 -6.19 13.55
CA THR A 55 -3.82 -5.93 12.92
C THR A 55 -3.68 -6.79 11.67
N THR A 56 -3.38 -6.18 10.56
CA THR A 56 -3.10 -6.86 9.29
C THR A 56 -1.61 -7.19 9.18
N VAL A 57 -0.75 -6.22 9.49
CA VAL A 57 0.69 -6.37 9.35
C VAL A 57 1.46 -5.74 10.50
N LEU A 58 2.53 -6.41 10.92
CA LEU A 58 3.51 -5.93 11.86
C LEU A 58 4.87 -5.86 11.17
N LEU A 59 5.38 -4.65 10.97
CA LEU A 59 6.72 -4.40 10.43
C LEU A 59 7.72 -4.23 11.57
N LEU A 60 8.76 -5.05 11.57
CA LEU A 60 9.85 -5.06 12.55
C LEU A 60 11.10 -4.44 11.92
N GLY A 61 11.44 -3.25 12.33
CA GLY A 61 12.61 -2.50 11.87
C GLY A 61 13.84 -2.72 12.74
N THR A 62 14.81 -1.83 12.61
CA THR A 62 16.10 -1.90 13.27
C THR A 62 15.96 -2.02 14.79
N GLY A 63 16.81 -2.87 15.42
CA GLY A 63 16.87 -3.02 16.87
C GLY A 63 15.66 -3.71 17.50
N THR A 64 14.83 -4.40 16.68
CA THR A 64 13.72 -5.20 17.21
C THR A 64 14.15 -6.62 17.54
N SER A 65 13.50 -7.18 18.55
CA SER A 65 13.52 -8.62 18.83
C SER A 65 12.11 -9.13 19.02
N ILE A 66 11.88 -10.41 18.70
CA ILE A 66 10.57 -11.04 18.86
C ILE A 66 10.72 -12.41 19.51
N THR A 67 9.84 -12.72 20.46
CA THR A 67 9.84 -14.04 21.11
C THR A 67 9.11 -15.08 20.26
N GLN A 68 9.53 -16.34 20.35
CA GLN A 68 8.87 -17.45 19.65
C GLN A 68 7.37 -17.57 19.99
N ALA A 69 7.01 -17.33 21.25
CA ALA A 69 5.60 -17.31 21.68
C ALA A 69 4.79 -16.20 20.99
N ALA A 70 5.38 -15.02 20.82
CA ALA A 70 4.75 -13.92 20.08
C ALA A 70 4.58 -14.26 18.59
N VAL A 71 5.60 -14.83 17.94
CA VAL A 71 5.54 -15.31 16.55
C VAL A 71 4.37 -16.29 16.37
N ARG A 72 4.29 -17.29 17.25
CA ARG A 72 3.22 -18.30 17.19
C ARG A 72 1.83 -17.66 17.31
N MET A 73 1.66 -16.75 18.26
CA MET A 73 0.38 -16.08 18.49
C MET A 73 -0.01 -15.15 17.32
N LEU A 74 0.95 -14.41 16.77
CA LEU A 74 0.74 -13.59 15.56
C LEU A 74 0.34 -14.45 14.36
N ALA A 75 1.05 -15.58 14.15
CA ALA A 75 0.74 -16.51 13.07
C ALA A 75 -0.66 -17.12 13.22
N GLN A 76 -1.06 -17.53 14.43
CA GLN A 76 -2.40 -18.03 14.71
C GLN A 76 -3.50 -16.97 14.48
N ALA A 77 -3.21 -15.71 14.81
CA ALA A 77 -4.10 -14.59 14.56
C ALA A 77 -4.13 -14.14 13.09
N GLY A 78 -3.30 -14.74 12.22
CA GLY A 78 -3.20 -14.38 10.82
C GLY A 78 -2.54 -13.02 10.56
N VAL A 79 -1.70 -12.53 11.48
CA VAL A 79 -0.96 -11.28 11.30
C VAL A 79 0.28 -11.57 10.44
N LEU A 80 0.45 -10.81 9.37
CA LEU A 80 1.65 -10.85 8.54
C LEU A 80 2.78 -10.11 9.26
N VAL A 81 3.93 -10.74 9.42
CA VAL A 81 5.11 -10.13 10.04
C VAL A 81 6.17 -9.87 8.97
N GLY A 82 6.56 -8.62 8.81
CA GLY A 82 7.61 -8.19 7.89
C GLY A 82 8.86 -7.75 8.63
N PHE A 83 10.03 -8.21 8.19
CA PHE A 83 11.33 -7.77 8.70
C PHE A 83 11.90 -6.72 7.75
N THR A 84 12.15 -5.53 8.28
CA THR A 84 12.62 -4.38 7.51
C THR A 84 13.93 -3.84 8.05
N GLY A 85 14.63 -3.05 7.25
CA GLY A 85 15.68 -2.17 7.71
C GLY A 85 15.11 -0.95 8.47
N GLY A 86 15.92 0.06 8.68
CA GLY A 86 15.49 1.33 9.26
C GLY A 86 14.41 2.00 8.40
N GLY A 87 13.41 2.59 9.04
CA GLY A 87 12.36 3.34 8.35
C GLY A 87 11.42 2.56 7.45
N GLY A 88 11.32 1.23 7.61
CA GLY A 88 10.53 0.39 6.72
C GLY A 88 11.21 0.06 5.40
N THR A 89 12.50 0.40 5.25
CA THR A 89 13.30 0.05 4.07
C THR A 89 13.49 -1.45 3.94
N PRO A 90 13.83 -2.00 2.77
CA PRO A 90 14.16 -3.41 2.62
C PRO A 90 15.27 -3.85 3.58
N LEU A 91 15.16 -5.07 4.13
CA LEU A 91 16.11 -5.61 5.12
C LEU A 91 17.52 -5.79 4.52
N TYR A 92 17.59 -6.22 3.28
CA TYR A 92 18.83 -6.43 2.52
C TYR A 92 18.90 -5.48 1.31
N MET A 93 20.03 -5.47 0.62
CA MET A 93 20.19 -4.74 -0.65
C MET A 93 19.28 -5.33 -1.74
N GLY A 94 18.02 -5.07 -1.63
CA GLY A 94 16.97 -5.54 -2.54
C GLY A 94 15.71 -4.70 -2.39
N ASN A 95 14.71 -5.01 -3.18
CA ASN A 95 13.45 -4.26 -3.22
C ASN A 95 12.33 -4.93 -2.40
N GLU A 96 12.66 -5.93 -1.57
CA GLU A 96 11.67 -6.73 -0.87
C GLU A 96 11.88 -6.72 0.64
N ILE A 97 10.77 -6.73 1.35
CA ILE A 97 10.67 -6.97 2.79
C ILE A 97 10.64 -8.50 2.98
N GLU A 98 11.38 -9.02 3.95
CA GLU A 98 11.30 -10.43 4.32
C GLU A 98 10.06 -10.67 5.18
N TRP A 99 9.25 -11.62 4.76
CA TRP A 99 7.95 -11.88 5.37
C TRP A 99 7.90 -13.23 6.07
N MET A 100 7.29 -13.23 7.25
CA MET A 100 6.88 -14.43 7.95
C MET A 100 5.37 -14.58 7.81
N THR A 101 4.96 -15.59 7.05
CA THR A 101 3.56 -15.85 6.74
C THR A 101 2.91 -16.73 7.80
N PRO A 102 1.64 -16.50 8.18
CA PRO A 102 0.92 -17.38 9.10
C PRO A 102 0.76 -18.79 8.51
N GLN A 103 0.73 -19.78 9.39
CA GLN A 103 0.51 -21.18 8.99
C GLN A 103 -1.00 -21.48 8.82
N GLY A 104 -1.29 -22.42 7.90
CA GLY A 104 -2.65 -22.95 7.74
C GLY A 104 -3.68 -21.96 7.21
N GLU A 105 -3.24 -20.94 6.52
CA GLU A 105 -4.09 -19.90 6.05
C GLU A 105 -4.87 -20.29 4.80
N TYR A 106 -6.17 -20.07 4.87
CA TYR A 106 -7.04 -20.11 3.71
C TYR A 106 -6.96 -18.78 2.96
N ARG A 107 -6.51 -18.83 1.72
CA ARG A 107 -6.55 -17.68 0.80
C ARG A 107 -7.55 -17.93 -0.29
N PRO A 108 -8.43 -16.96 -0.57
CA PRO A 108 -9.33 -17.09 -1.71
C PRO A 108 -8.53 -17.15 -3.01
N THR A 109 -8.77 -18.18 -3.81
CA THR A 109 -8.08 -18.37 -5.10
C THR A 109 -8.74 -17.61 -6.25
N GLU A 110 -9.97 -17.13 -6.05
CA GLU A 110 -10.75 -16.40 -7.06
C GLU A 110 -10.04 -15.13 -7.56
N TYR A 111 -9.36 -14.40 -6.67
CA TYR A 111 -8.61 -13.20 -7.07
C TYR A 111 -7.42 -13.52 -7.95
N LEU A 112 -6.68 -14.59 -7.60
CA LEU A 112 -5.59 -15.07 -8.44
C LEU A 112 -6.09 -15.55 -9.79
N GLN A 113 -7.16 -16.34 -9.81
CA GLN A 113 -7.76 -16.87 -11.05
C GLN A 113 -8.23 -15.73 -11.95
N GLY A 114 -8.93 -14.75 -11.41
CA GLY A 114 -9.37 -13.57 -12.16
C GLY A 114 -8.22 -12.72 -12.66
N TRP A 115 -7.16 -12.55 -11.83
CA TRP A 115 -5.94 -11.84 -12.25
C TRP A 115 -5.25 -12.54 -13.42
N MET A 116 -5.07 -13.85 -13.36
CA MET A 116 -4.49 -14.65 -14.44
C MET A 116 -5.34 -14.62 -15.70
N GLY A 117 -6.66 -14.55 -15.57
CA GLY A 117 -7.59 -14.48 -16.68
C GLY A 117 -7.41 -13.28 -17.61
N PHE A 118 -6.87 -12.17 -17.11
CA PHE A 118 -6.59 -11.01 -17.96
C PHE A 118 -5.09 -10.75 -18.19
N TRP A 119 -4.22 -11.21 -17.30
CA TRP A 119 -2.83 -10.76 -17.28
C TRP A 119 -2.02 -11.10 -18.54
N PHE A 120 -2.32 -12.20 -19.19
CA PHE A 120 -1.67 -12.61 -20.44
C PHE A 120 -2.14 -11.85 -21.68
N ASP A 121 -3.26 -11.14 -21.58
CA ASP A 121 -3.79 -10.29 -22.63
C ASP A 121 -3.27 -8.85 -22.44
N ASP A 122 -2.45 -8.38 -23.41
CA ASP A 122 -1.83 -7.05 -23.33
C ASP A 122 -2.86 -5.92 -23.33
N GLN A 123 -4.01 -6.08 -24.00
CA GLN A 123 -5.05 -5.06 -24.05
C GLN A 123 -5.83 -4.99 -22.74
N LYS A 124 -6.22 -6.14 -22.18
CA LYS A 124 -6.90 -6.22 -20.89
C LYS A 124 -5.98 -5.69 -19.78
N ARG A 125 -4.69 -6.07 -19.81
CA ARG A 125 -3.71 -5.57 -18.86
C ARG A 125 -3.54 -4.05 -18.93
N LEU A 126 -3.53 -3.46 -20.15
CA LEU A 126 -3.50 -2.01 -20.32
C LEU A 126 -4.77 -1.34 -19.76
N GLN A 127 -5.93 -1.96 -19.93
CA GLN A 127 -7.19 -1.46 -19.36
C GLN A 127 -7.11 -1.41 -17.82
N ILE A 128 -6.64 -2.48 -17.18
CA ILE A 128 -6.46 -2.51 -15.73
C ILE A 128 -5.42 -1.47 -15.28
N ALA A 129 -4.32 -1.31 -16.01
CA ALA A 129 -3.35 -0.26 -15.71
C ALA A 129 -3.97 1.15 -15.78
N LYS A 130 -4.82 1.43 -16.76
CA LYS A 130 -5.57 2.70 -16.84
C LYS A 130 -6.54 2.87 -15.68
N GLN A 131 -7.26 1.81 -15.28
CA GLN A 131 -8.17 1.85 -14.13
C GLN A 131 -7.40 2.20 -12.85
N PHE A 132 -6.22 1.60 -12.63
CA PHE A 132 -5.38 1.95 -11.48
C PHE A 132 -4.92 3.40 -11.51
N GLN A 133 -4.52 3.90 -12.67
CA GLN A 133 -4.12 5.30 -12.80
C GLN A 133 -5.30 6.27 -12.57
N GLN A 134 -6.48 5.91 -13.02
CA GLN A 134 -7.71 6.68 -12.76
C GLN A 134 -8.07 6.67 -11.26
N ALA A 135 -7.99 5.50 -10.62
CA ALA A 135 -8.22 5.35 -9.19
C ALA A 135 -7.22 6.15 -8.35
N ARG A 136 -5.91 6.13 -8.72
CA ARG A 136 -4.85 6.95 -8.12
C ARG A 136 -5.21 8.42 -8.12
N ILE A 137 -5.63 8.96 -9.27
CA ILE A 137 -6.02 10.37 -9.37
C ILE A 137 -7.28 10.67 -8.57
N GLY A 138 -8.29 9.81 -8.65
CA GLY A 138 -9.52 9.95 -7.86
C GLY A 138 -9.25 9.95 -6.35
N TYR A 139 -8.33 9.10 -5.89
CA TYR A 139 -7.92 9.05 -4.49
C TYR A 139 -7.17 10.31 -4.05
N LEU A 140 -6.22 10.79 -4.88
CA LEU A 140 -5.53 12.05 -4.65
C LEU A 140 -6.52 13.22 -4.55
N GLN A 141 -7.44 13.35 -5.51
CA GLN A 141 -8.43 14.42 -5.52
C GLN A 141 -9.34 14.36 -4.29
N LYS A 142 -9.74 13.16 -3.88
CA LYS A 142 -10.56 12.95 -2.69
C LYS A 142 -9.84 13.42 -1.42
N ILE A 143 -8.55 13.07 -1.25
CA ILE A 143 -7.78 13.40 -0.06
C ILE A 143 -7.47 14.89 -0.03
N TRP A 144 -6.83 15.42 -1.07
CA TRP A 144 -6.45 16.84 -1.13
C TRP A 144 -7.65 17.78 -1.16
N GLY A 145 -8.82 17.28 -1.58
CA GLY A 145 -10.08 18.03 -1.55
C GLY A 145 -10.77 18.04 -0.19
N LYS A 146 -10.43 17.12 0.75
CA LYS A 146 -11.13 16.97 2.04
C LYS A 146 -10.26 17.20 3.26
N ASP A 147 -8.98 16.86 3.19
CA ASP A 147 -8.05 16.94 4.32
C ASP A 147 -7.68 18.40 4.59
N GLN A 148 -8.14 18.91 5.75
CA GLN A 148 -7.90 20.29 6.14
C GLN A 148 -6.44 20.57 6.49
N SER A 149 -5.73 19.56 7.02
CA SER A 149 -4.31 19.68 7.35
C SER A 149 -3.47 19.86 6.10
N LEU A 150 -3.72 19.07 5.07
CA LEU A 150 -3.06 19.18 3.77
C LEU A 150 -3.42 20.51 3.07
N LYS A 151 -4.69 20.92 3.11
CA LYS A 151 -5.12 22.22 2.55
C LYS A 151 -4.44 23.40 3.21
N ALA A 152 -4.30 23.39 4.53
CA ALA A 152 -3.60 24.43 5.28
C ALA A 152 -2.11 24.55 4.87
N GLN A 153 -1.52 23.46 4.39
CA GLN A 153 -0.15 23.40 3.87
C GLN A 153 -0.05 23.61 2.35
N GLY A 154 -1.14 24.08 1.71
CA GLY A 154 -1.16 24.39 0.28
C GLY A 154 -1.43 23.20 -0.64
N PHE A 155 -1.69 22.02 -0.11
CA PHE A 155 -2.06 20.83 -0.92
C PHE A 155 -3.57 20.82 -1.18
N SER A 156 -3.96 21.41 -2.32
CA SER A 156 -5.35 21.42 -2.82
C SER A 156 -5.36 21.16 -4.30
N THR A 157 -6.42 20.54 -4.79
CA THR A 157 -6.65 20.33 -6.23
C THR A 157 -7.35 21.51 -6.93
N GLU A 158 -7.70 22.56 -6.18
CA GLU A 158 -8.43 23.71 -6.69
C GLU A 158 -7.53 24.74 -7.41
N GLY A 159 -6.22 24.51 -7.48
CA GLY A 159 -5.27 25.41 -8.13
C GLY A 159 -5.15 25.16 -9.64
N ALA A 160 -5.10 26.24 -10.45
CA ALA A 160 -5.02 26.13 -11.92
C ALA A 160 -3.81 25.33 -12.45
N GLU A 161 -2.69 25.24 -11.71
CA GLU A 161 -1.51 24.46 -12.10
C GLU A 161 -1.78 22.96 -11.96
N ILE A 162 -2.29 22.54 -10.80
CA ILE A 162 -2.59 21.14 -10.52
C ILE A 162 -3.76 20.65 -11.36
N GLU A 163 -4.81 21.42 -11.49
CA GLU A 163 -5.98 21.09 -12.31
C GLU A 163 -5.58 20.83 -13.77
N ARG A 164 -4.78 21.73 -14.38
CA ARG A 164 -4.27 21.54 -15.74
C ARG A 164 -3.38 20.29 -15.85
N ALA A 165 -2.59 19.97 -14.85
CA ALA A 165 -1.77 18.77 -14.85
C ALA A 165 -2.64 17.49 -14.83
N LEU A 166 -3.66 17.45 -13.98
CA LEU A 166 -4.60 16.33 -13.88
C LEU A 166 -5.45 16.15 -15.15
N ILE A 167 -5.96 17.24 -15.72
CA ILE A 167 -6.70 17.18 -17.00
C ILE A 167 -5.82 16.64 -18.12
N ARG A 168 -4.60 17.17 -18.27
CA ARG A 168 -3.64 16.69 -19.27
C ARG A 168 -3.29 15.23 -19.11
N PHE A 169 -3.11 14.80 -17.87
CA PHE A 169 -2.85 13.39 -17.54
C PHE A 169 -4.03 12.52 -17.97
N ASN A 170 -5.27 12.86 -17.58
CA ASN A 170 -6.47 12.09 -17.92
C ASN A 170 -6.64 11.93 -19.44
N VAL A 171 -6.49 13.02 -20.20
CA VAL A 171 -6.60 12.96 -21.67
C VAL A 171 -5.55 12.01 -22.26
N ARG A 172 -4.29 12.10 -21.85
CA ARG A 172 -3.22 11.25 -22.36
C ARG A 172 -3.34 9.80 -21.92
N MET A 173 -3.73 9.57 -20.67
CA MET A 173 -3.98 8.24 -20.10
C MET A 173 -5.07 7.51 -20.90
N LEU A 174 -6.19 8.17 -21.18
CA LEU A 174 -7.27 7.59 -21.98
C LEU A 174 -6.83 7.28 -23.41
N ALA A 175 -6.05 8.16 -24.01
CA ALA A 175 -5.54 8.00 -25.39
C ALA A 175 -4.41 6.95 -25.51
N ALA A 176 -3.76 6.54 -24.43
CA ALA A 176 -2.65 5.59 -24.47
C ALA A 176 -3.12 4.23 -25.04
N THR A 177 -2.34 3.68 -25.96
CA THR A 177 -2.59 2.38 -26.63
C THR A 177 -1.59 1.32 -26.19
N LYS A 178 -0.53 1.72 -25.46
CA LYS A 178 0.54 0.85 -24.97
C LYS A 178 0.94 1.23 -23.54
N GLN A 179 1.45 0.25 -22.78
CA GLN A 179 1.97 0.50 -21.44
C GLN A 179 3.10 1.53 -21.41
N SER A 180 3.95 1.57 -22.42
CA SER A 180 5.06 2.56 -22.50
C SER A 180 4.54 4.01 -22.58
N GLU A 181 3.43 4.25 -23.28
CA GLU A 181 2.80 5.57 -23.33
C GLU A 181 2.18 5.95 -21.99
N LEU A 182 1.58 4.99 -21.31
CA LEU A 182 1.00 5.19 -19.97
C LEU A 182 2.09 5.49 -18.95
N LEU A 183 3.23 4.76 -18.96
CA LEU A 183 4.38 5.02 -18.11
C LEU A 183 4.98 6.42 -18.35
N LEU A 184 5.09 6.85 -19.61
CA LEU A 184 5.56 8.20 -19.92
C LEU A 184 4.60 9.27 -19.41
N THR A 185 3.31 9.03 -19.53
CA THR A 185 2.25 9.94 -19.05
C THR A 185 2.28 10.03 -17.52
N GLU A 186 2.45 8.91 -16.83
CA GLU A 186 2.62 8.83 -15.38
C GLU A 186 3.87 9.60 -14.92
N ALA A 187 5.02 9.38 -15.55
CA ALA A 187 6.25 10.08 -15.21
C ALA A 187 6.14 11.61 -15.38
N GLN A 188 5.37 12.08 -16.37
CA GLN A 188 5.11 13.51 -16.57
C GLN A 188 4.22 14.10 -15.48
N LEU A 189 3.20 13.35 -15.04
CA LEU A 189 2.35 13.77 -13.92
C LEU A 189 3.20 13.85 -12.64
N THR A 190 3.96 12.80 -12.34
CA THR A 190 4.81 12.74 -11.14
C THR A 190 5.79 13.92 -11.08
N LYS A 191 6.41 14.31 -12.19
CA LYS A 191 7.23 15.55 -12.25
C LYS A 191 6.43 16.80 -11.93
N SER A 192 5.20 16.90 -12.44
CA SER A 192 4.33 18.06 -12.13
C SER A 192 3.91 18.09 -10.67
N LEU A 193 3.64 16.93 -10.06
CA LEU A 193 3.31 16.81 -8.64
C LEU A 193 4.49 17.18 -7.74
N TYR A 194 5.73 16.75 -8.08
CA TYR A 194 6.92 17.16 -7.34
C TYR A 194 7.13 18.68 -7.40
N LYS A 195 6.97 19.27 -8.58
CA LYS A 195 7.07 20.73 -8.74
C LYS A 195 6.00 21.45 -7.91
N PHE A 196 4.78 20.96 -7.94
CA PHE A 196 3.67 21.50 -7.14
C PHE A 196 3.99 21.43 -5.65
N ALA A 197 4.42 20.25 -5.16
CA ALA A 197 4.77 20.06 -3.75
C ALA A 197 5.94 20.96 -3.30
N ALA A 198 6.97 21.09 -4.14
CA ALA A 198 8.09 22.00 -3.88
C ALA A 198 7.65 23.47 -3.80
N ASN A 199 6.73 23.90 -4.65
CA ASN A 199 6.18 25.25 -4.61
C ASN A 199 5.33 25.46 -3.34
N ALA A 200 4.48 24.51 -2.98
CA ALA A 200 3.63 24.59 -1.80
C ALA A 200 4.43 24.72 -0.48
N THR A 201 5.56 24.04 -0.40
CA THR A 201 6.43 24.02 0.81
C THR A 201 7.68 24.90 0.68
N GLN A 202 7.76 25.74 -0.32
CA GLN A 202 8.90 26.64 -0.58
C GLN A 202 10.26 25.92 -0.73
N ALA A 203 10.26 24.65 -1.13
CA ALA A 203 11.45 23.85 -1.38
C ALA A 203 12.05 24.19 -2.77
N ALA A 204 12.61 25.41 -2.90
CA ALA A 204 13.16 25.90 -4.15
C ALA A 204 14.29 24.99 -4.68
N GLY A 205 14.24 24.63 -5.98
CA GLY A 205 15.29 23.85 -6.61
C GLY A 205 15.21 22.32 -6.35
N PHE A 206 14.12 21.82 -5.75
CA PHE A 206 13.94 20.38 -5.54
C PHE A 206 14.10 19.60 -6.84
N THR A 207 14.94 18.58 -6.81
CA THR A 207 15.08 17.57 -7.85
C THR A 207 15.01 16.18 -7.23
N ARG A 208 14.16 15.31 -7.79
CA ARG A 208 14.03 13.94 -7.29
C ARG A 208 15.31 13.15 -7.52
N GLN A 209 15.94 12.72 -6.45
CA GLN A 209 17.17 11.90 -6.44
C GLN A 209 17.04 10.79 -5.41
N HIS A 210 17.37 9.54 -5.81
CA HIS A 210 17.30 8.39 -4.90
C HIS A 210 18.46 8.33 -3.90
N GLN A 211 19.55 9.01 -4.17
CA GLN A 211 20.76 9.08 -3.34
C GLN A 211 21.08 10.53 -2.93
N SER A 212 20.05 11.31 -2.66
CA SER A 212 20.20 12.67 -2.17
C SER A 212 20.35 12.70 -0.66
N THR A 213 20.96 13.75 -0.15
CA THR A 213 21.08 14.05 1.29
C THR A 213 20.04 15.06 1.76
N ASP A 214 19.09 15.49 0.93
CA ASP A 214 18.03 16.41 1.34
C ASP A 214 16.85 15.65 1.96
N LEU A 215 16.25 16.23 2.99
CA LEU A 215 15.19 15.61 3.78
C LEU A 215 13.96 15.20 2.96
N ALA A 216 13.58 16.00 1.95
CA ALA A 216 12.41 15.69 1.15
C ALA A 216 12.60 14.41 0.32
N ASN A 217 13.79 14.22 -0.27
CA ASN A 217 14.14 12.99 -0.97
C ASN A 217 14.22 11.79 -0.03
N ASP A 218 14.80 11.97 1.17
CA ASP A 218 14.89 10.90 2.17
C ASP A 218 13.49 10.49 2.65
N PHE A 219 12.64 11.44 2.95
CA PHE A 219 11.26 11.16 3.37
C PHE A 219 10.42 10.53 2.23
N LEU A 220 10.61 10.96 0.98
CA LEU A 220 10.00 10.29 -0.16
C LEU A 220 10.46 8.84 -0.29
N ASN A 221 11.75 8.56 -0.07
CA ASN A 221 12.26 7.19 -0.07
C ASN A 221 11.60 6.36 1.03
N HIS A 222 11.65 6.83 2.28
CA HIS A 222 11.08 6.13 3.42
C HIS A 222 9.57 5.92 3.29
N GLY A 223 8.80 6.95 2.93
CA GLY A 223 7.36 6.85 2.74
C GLY A 223 6.97 5.92 1.61
N ASN A 224 7.74 5.89 0.52
CA ASN A 224 7.54 4.92 -0.55
C ASN A 224 7.73 3.48 -0.06
N TYR A 225 8.72 3.20 0.78
CA TYR A 225 8.90 1.86 1.34
C TYR A 225 7.76 1.44 2.26
N LEU A 226 7.21 2.36 3.04
CA LEU A 226 5.99 2.09 3.83
C LEU A 226 4.80 1.75 2.93
N ALA A 227 4.62 2.49 1.83
CA ALA A 227 3.59 2.20 0.83
C ALA A 227 3.83 0.85 0.13
N TYR A 228 5.07 0.47 -0.15
CA TYR A 228 5.41 -0.85 -0.70
C TYR A 228 5.07 -1.97 0.29
N GLY A 229 5.31 -1.78 1.58
CA GLY A 229 4.90 -2.73 2.63
C GLY A 229 3.39 -2.96 2.63
N LEU A 230 2.62 -1.88 2.54
CA LEU A 230 1.16 -1.93 2.49
C LEU A 230 0.65 -2.64 1.22
N ALA A 231 1.25 -2.33 0.07
CA ALA A 231 0.93 -2.97 -1.20
C ALA A 231 1.27 -4.46 -1.21
N ALA A 232 2.45 -4.83 -0.69
CA ALA A 232 2.86 -6.22 -0.56
C ALA A 232 1.91 -7.00 0.36
N CYS A 233 1.46 -6.39 1.46
CA CYS A 233 0.46 -6.97 2.35
C CYS A 233 -0.87 -7.21 1.62
N THR A 234 -1.36 -6.22 0.85
CA THR A 234 -2.58 -6.34 0.05
C THR A 234 -2.51 -7.52 -0.91
N LEU A 235 -1.44 -7.62 -1.68
CA LEU A 235 -1.23 -8.69 -2.66
C LEU A 235 -1.11 -10.06 -1.98
N TRP A 236 -0.38 -10.11 -0.87
CA TRP A 236 -0.21 -11.34 -0.10
C TRP A 236 -1.55 -11.89 0.41
N VAL A 237 -2.39 -11.02 1.02
CA VAL A 237 -3.71 -11.40 1.53
C VAL A 237 -4.63 -11.88 0.42
N LEU A 238 -4.58 -11.28 -0.77
CA LEU A 238 -5.37 -11.67 -1.93
C LEU A 238 -4.77 -12.85 -2.73
N GLY A 239 -3.59 -13.33 -2.32
CA GLY A 239 -2.93 -14.48 -2.96
C GLY A 239 -2.37 -14.17 -4.36
N ILE A 240 -2.16 -12.90 -4.72
CA ILE A 240 -1.66 -12.50 -6.04
C ILE A 240 -0.15 -12.34 -5.99
N PRO A 241 0.63 -13.10 -6.78
CA PRO A 241 2.08 -13.03 -6.79
C PRO A 241 2.60 -11.67 -7.27
N HIS A 242 3.64 -11.16 -6.63
CA HIS A 242 4.19 -9.83 -6.86
C HIS A 242 4.79 -9.59 -8.26
N GLY A 243 5.07 -10.66 -9.01
CA GLY A 243 5.62 -10.58 -10.35
C GLY A 243 4.62 -10.23 -11.46
N PHE A 244 3.30 -10.25 -11.19
CA PHE A 244 2.25 -10.07 -12.19
C PHE A 244 1.83 -8.60 -12.35
N ALA A 245 2.81 -7.72 -12.61
CA ALA A 245 2.58 -6.29 -12.82
C ALA A 245 1.69 -6.00 -14.05
N VAL A 246 0.93 -4.91 -13.96
CA VAL A 246 0.08 -4.42 -15.05
C VAL A 246 0.71 -3.27 -15.82
N MET A 247 1.53 -2.46 -15.16
CA MET A 247 2.18 -1.28 -15.75
C MET A 247 3.71 -1.36 -15.70
N HIS A 248 4.31 -1.59 -14.53
CA HIS A 248 5.76 -1.71 -14.36
C HIS A 248 6.29 -3.05 -14.91
N GLY A 249 7.50 -3.04 -15.48
CA GLY A 249 8.07 -4.08 -16.33
C GLY A 249 7.90 -5.53 -15.85
N LYS A 250 7.59 -6.43 -16.77
CA LYS A 250 7.30 -7.85 -16.57
C LYS A 250 8.45 -8.66 -15.94
N THR A 251 9.68 -8.18 -16.05
CA THR A 251 10.88 -8.91 -15.62
C THR A 251 11.40 -8.47 -14.25
N ARG A 252 10.80 -7.43 -13.65
CA ARG A 252 11.22 -6.93 -12.33
C ARG A 252 10.50 -7.71 -11.25
N ARG A 253 11.28 -8.38 -10.39
CA ARG A 253 10.75 -8.99 -9.17
C ARG A 253 10.01 -7.93 -8.34
N GLY A 254 8.81 -8.27 -7.87
CA GLY A 254 8.00 -7.33 -7.08
C GLY A 254 7.37 -6.17 -7.85
N ALA A 255 7.36 -6.20 -9.19
CA ALA A 255 6.88 -5.07 -10.01
C ALA A 255 5.41 -4.69 -9.73
N LEU A 256 4.54 -5.65 -9.41
CA LEU A 256 3.15 -5.38 -9.04
C LEU A 256 3.03 -4.59 -7.72
N VAL A 257 3.96 -4.76 -6.80
CA VAL A 257 3.99 -3.98 -5.55
C VAL A 257 4.09 -2.48 -5.85
N PHE A 258 4.87 -2.10 -6.88
CA PHE A 258 4.97 -0.70 -7.30
C PHE A 258 3.65 -0.20 -7.91
N ASP A 259 3.00 -1.01 -8.78
CA ASP A 259 1.71 -0.64 -9.36
C ASP A 259 0.65 -0.35 -8.29
N ILE A 260 0.59 -1.18 -7.24
CA ILE A 260 -0.38 -1.03 -6.15
C ILE A 260 0.01 0.11 -5.21
N ALA A 261 1.29 0.29 -4.89
CA ALA A 261 1.74 1.38 -4.04
C ALA A 261 1.49 2.76 -4.69
N ASP A 262 1.58 2.84 -6.02
CA ASP A 262 1.30 4.08 -6.75
C ASP A 262 -0.12 4.60 -6.56
N LEU A 263 -1.07 3.74 -6.21
CA LEU A 263 -2.44 4.13 -5.90
C LEU A 263 -2.54 5.17 -4.77
N ILE A 264 -1.58 5.16 -3.82
CA ILE A 264 -1.67 6.00 -2.61
C ILE A 264 -0.51 6.97 -2.43
N LYS A 265 0.64 6.75 -3.10
CA LYS A 265 1.86 7.53 -2.84
C LYS A 265 1.69 9.02 -3.06
N ASP A 266 1.07 9.41 -4.17
CA ASP A 266 0.89 10.83 -4.49
C ASP A 266 -0.08 11.53 -3.54
N ALA A 267 -1.09 10.80 -3.11
CA ALA A 267 -2.12 11.36 -2.25
C ALA A 267 -1.64 11.58 -0.81
N ILE A 268 -0.76 10.70 -0.31
CA ILE A 268 -0.37 10.67 1.11
C ILE A 268 1.14 10.89 1.28
N VAL A 269 1.98 10.06 0.67
CA VAL A 269 3.43 10.12 0.90
C VAL A 269 4.02 11.43 0.41
N LEU A 270 3.65 11.85 -0.79
CA LEU A 270 4.17 13.07 -1.41
C LEU A 270 3.95 14.32 -0.53
N PRO A 271 2.73 14.70 -0.14
CA PRO A 271 2.53 15.89 0.66
C PRO A 271 3.28 15.82 1.98
N TRP A 272 3.17 14.71 2.73
CA TRP A 272 3.81 14.58 4.03
C TRP A 272 5.33 14.59 3.97
N ALA A 273 5.93 14.06 2.90
CA ALA A 273 7.38 14.14 2.72
C ALA A 273 7.88 15.57 2.59
N PHE A 274 7.17 16.41 1.85
CA PHE A 274 7.53 17.81 1.67
C PHE A 274 7.17 18.68 2.90
N ILE A 275 6.02 18.46 3.52
CA ILE A 275 5.61 19.18 4.74
C ILE A 275 6.62 18.90 5.85
N CYS A 276 6.87 17.65 6.19
CA CYS A 276 7.80 17.28 7.24
C CYS A 276 9.23 17.77 6.96
N ALA A 277 9.66 17.76 5.68
CA ALA A 277 10.96 18.30 5.31
C ALA A 277 11.05 19.82 5.52
N SER A 278 10.00 20.57 5.19
CA SER A 278 9.94 22.02 5.42
C SER A 278 9.94 22.40 6.90
N GLU A 279 9.37 21.53 7.73
CA GLU A 279 9.32 21.67 9.19
C GLU A 279 10.57 21.13 9.89
N SER A 280 11.54 20.58 9.13
CA SER A 280 12.75 19.91 9.66
C SER A 280 12.41 18.79 10.66
N ALA A 281 11.32 18.06 10.40
CA ALA A 281 10.88 16.96 11.23
C ALA A 281 11.91 15.83 11.28
N THR A 282 11.87 15.04 12.34
CA THR A 282 12.67 13.82 12.44
C THR A 282 12.06 12.70 11.58
N GLU A 283 12.87 11.73 11.23
CA GLU A 283 12.43 10.52 10.53
C GLU A 283 11.30 9.77 11.28
N GLN A 284 11.33 9.78 12.60
CA GLN A 284 10.31 9.16 13.44
C GLN A 284 8.97 9.90 13.34
N GLU A 285 8.99 11.23 13.41
CA GLU A 285 7.79 12.07 13.26
C GLU A 285 7.18 11.89 11.87
N PHE A 286 7.99 11.94 10.83
CA PHE A 286 7.53 11.68 9.47
C PHE A 286 6.85 10.31 9.33
N ARG A 287 7.46 9.23 9.85
CA ARG A 287 6.85 7.89 9.82
C ARG A 287 5.53 7.83 10.55
N GLN A 288 5.46 8.40 11.76
CA GLN A 288 4.21 8.45 12.52
C GLN A 288 3.11 9.16 11.75
N GLN A 289 3.44 10.29 11.13
CA GLN A 289 2.51 11.07 10.33
C GLN A 289 2.00 10.29 9.11
N VAL A 290 2.88 9.64 8.36
CA VAL A 290 2.49 8.85 7.18
C VAL A 290 1.65 7.62 7.56
N LEU A 291 2.03 6.89 8.62
CA LEU A 291 1.25 5.73 9.10
C LEU A 291 -0.13 6.15 9.60
N GLN A 292 -0.21 7.28 10.32
CA GLN A 292 -1.48 7.83 10.75
C GLN A 292 -2.34 8.22 9.54
N ALA A 293 -1.76 8.91 8.56
CA ALA A 293 -2.46 9.29 7.34
C ALA A 293 -2.94 8.07 6.52
N PHE A 294 -2.17 6.98 6.45
CA PHE A 294 -2.63 5.72 5.83
C PHE A 294 -3.89 5.18 6.52
N THR A 295 -3.95 5.27 7.85
CA THR A 295 -5.09 4.81 8.63
C THR A 295 -6.32 5.72 8.44
N ASP A 296 -6.14 7.02 8.58
CA ASP A 296 -7.21 8.03 8.52
C ASP A 296 -7.88 8.06 7.14
N HIS A 297 -7.09 7.89 6.09
CA HIS A 297 -7.56 7.85 4.71
C HIS A 297 -7.93 6.45 4.22
N LYS A 298 -7.85 5.41 5.07
CA LYS A 298 -8.19 4.01 4.73
C LYS A 298 -7.41 3.51 3.51
N ALA A 299 -6.11 3.79 3.48
CA ALA A 299 -5.26 3.46 2.34
C ALA A 299 -5.24 1.96 2.03
N LEU A 300 -5.19 1.11 3.07
CA LEU A 300 -5.19 -0.35 2.92
C LEU A 300 -6.52 -0.85 2.33
N ASP A 301 -7.67 -0.38 2.84
CA ASP A 301 -8.99 -0.74 2.30
C ASP A 301 -9.11 -0.33 0.83
N PHE A 302 -8.64 0.88 0.50
CA PHE A 302 -8.65 1.37 -0.88
C PHE A 302 -7.82 0.46 -1.82
N MET A 303 -6.61 0.08 -1.42
CA MET A 303 -5.79 -0.85 -2.19
C MET A 303 -6.48 -2.21 -2.38
N PHE A 304 -7.07 -2.77 -1.31
CA PHE A 304 -7.81 -4.03 -1.38
C PHE A 304 -8.96 -3.95 -2.39
N ASP A 305 -9.76 -2.89 -2.32
CA ASP A 305 -10.91 -2.73 -3.20
C ASP A 305 -10.48 -2.62 -4.67
N GLN A 306 -9.45 -1.81 -4.97
CA GLN A 306 -8.96 -1.68 -6.35
C GLN A 306 -8.43 -3.00 -6.93
N VAL A 307 -7.69 -3.77 -6.12
CA VAL A 307 -7.13 -5.06 -6.58
C VAL A 307 -8.23 -6.11 -6.74
N LYS A 308 -9.20 -6.17 -5.83
CA LYS A 308 -10.36 -7.08 -5.94
C LYS A 308 -11.21 -6.75 -7.16
N ASP A 309 -11.52 -5.48 -7.38
CA ASP A 309 -12.33 -5.04 -8.52
C ASP A 309 -11.65 -5.44 -9.83
N ALA A 310 -10.34 -5.19 -9.97
CA ALA A 310 -9.57 -5.59 -11.13
C ALA A 310 -9.59 -7.12 -11.38
N ALA A 311 -9.49 -7.91 -10.31
CA ALA A 311 -9.51 -9.37 -10.40
C ALA A 311 -10.92 -9.91 -10.76
N LEU A 312 -11.97 -9.39 -10.10
CA LEU A 312 -13.33 -9.93 -10.21
C LEU A 312 -14.07 -9.49 -11.48
N GLN A 313 -13.78 -8.31 -12.04
CA GLN A 313 -14.39 -7.86 -13.29
C GLN A 313 -14.17 -8.88 -14.42
N ASN A 314 -12.95 -9.36 -14.56
CA ASN A 314 -12.62 -10.34 -15.59
C ASN A 314 -13.15 -11.75 -15.28
N PHE A 315 -13.34 -12.08 -14.01
CA PHE A 315 -13.92 -13.35 -13.59
C PHE A 315 -15.43 -13.43 -13.91
N SER A 316 -16.14 -12.31 -13.80
CA SER A 316 -17.56 -12.22 -14.15
C SER A 316 -17.80 -12.32 -15.66
N GLU A 317 -16.95 -11.73 -16.48
CA GLU A 317 -17.02 -11.82 -17.95
C GLU A 317 -16.77 -13.26 -18.45
N GLN A 318 -15.82 -13.99 -17.85
CA GLN A 318 -15.56 -15.39 -18.20
C GLN A 318 -16.75 -16.30 -17.87
N LYS A 319 -17.34 -16.18 -16.66
CA LYS A 319 -18.52 -16.96 -16.29
C LYS A 319 -19.73 -16.70 -17.19
N ILE A 320 -19.92 -15.46 -17.63
CA ILE A 320 -21.01 -15.10 -18.55
C ILE A 320 -20.77 -15.75 -19.93
N SER A 321 -19.53 -15.77 -20.41
CA SER A 321 -19.19 -16.38 -21.69
C SER A 321 -19.30 -17.91 -21.66
N GLU A 322 -18.91 -18.57 -20.56
CA GLU A 322 -19.06 -20.01 -20.35
C GLU A 322 -20.53 -20.42 -20.28
N ASN A 323 -21.36 -19.73 -19.50
CA ASN A 323 -22.79 -19.98 -19.44
C ASN A 323 -23.49 -19.77 -20.79
N CYS A 324 -23.10 -18.77 -21.57
CA CYS A 324 -23.63 -18.54 -22.93
C CYS A 324 -23.22 -19.64 -23.95
N LEU A 325 -22.09 -20.31 -23.72
CA LEU A 325 -21.64 -21.44 -24.56
C LEU A 325 -22.41 -22.72 -24.21
N GLU A 326 -22.57 -23.01 -22.92
CA GLU A 326 -23.35 -24.16 -22.43
C GLU A 326 -24.84 -24.08 -22.83
N GLU A 327 -25.45 -22.88 -22.80
CA GLU A 327 -26.83 -22.68 -23.29
C GLU A 327 -26.96 -22.88 -24.83
N LYS A 328 -25.89 -22.62 -25.58
CA LYS A 328 -25.89 -22.85 -27.04
C LYS A 328 -25.66 -24.31 -27.41
N GLU A 329 -24.89 -25.05 -26.61
CA GLU A 329 -24.67 -26.48 -26.80
C GLU A 329 -25.86 -27.31 -26.31
N GLY A 330 -26.51 -26.92 -25.19
CA GLY A 330 -27.71 -27.60 -24.70
C GLY A 330 -28.96 -27.40 -25.54
N LYS A 331 -28.96 -26.48 -26.51
CA LYS A 331 -30.06 -26.27 -27.49
C LYS A 331 -29.84 -27.01 -28.81
N LYS A 332 -28.75 -27.80 -28.95
CA LYS A 332 -28.43 -28.60 -30.15
C LYS A 332 -28.62 -30.09 -29.92
N LEU A 333 -29.12 -30.50 -28.77
CA LEU A 333 -29.58 -31.88 -28.45
C LEU A 333 -31.10 -31.88 -28.31
#